data_607501f2a297b4aede3d6880af3c7f9f
#
_entry.id   607501f2a297b4aede3d6880af3c7f9f
#
_cell.length_a   1.000
_cell.length_b   1.000
_cell.length_c   1.000
_cell.angle_alpha   90.00
_cell.angle_beta   90.00
_cell.angle_gamma   90.00
#
_symmetry.space_group_name_H-M   'P 1'
#
loop_
_entity.id
_entity.type
_entity.pdbx_description
1 polymer ?
#
loop_
_entity_poly.entity_id
_entity_poly.type
_entity_poly.pdbx_seq_one_letter_code
_entity_poly.pdbx_strand_id
1 'polypeptide(L)'
;MSKKINKNPVLISIIGGSGYTGAELIRLISKHSYFQLNQVVANRNAGKKIQDIFPHLRHLKLPDFISFKQMNFDNVDLIFCALPHSTSQEIIVKIPKGIKIIDLSADFRLERIEEYERWYGSKHIAHSLQEE
;
A
#
# COMPACT_ATOMS: atom_id res chain seq x y z
N MET A 1 -5.55 -20.92 12.84
CA MET A 1 -4.61 -21.72 12.02
C MET A 1 -3.42 -20.92 11.62
N SER A 2 -2.24 -21.45 11.87
CA SER A 2 -1.02 -20.79 11.45
C SER A 2 -0.83 -20.93 9.94
N LYS A 3 -0.46 -19.83 9.29
CA LYS A 3 -0.13 -19.79 7.89
C LYS A 3 1.20 -20.48 7.64
N LYS A 4 1.25 -21.36 6.64
CA LYS A 4 2.53 -21.89 6.16
C LYS A 4 3.20 -20.83 5.29
N ILE A 5 4.29 -20.24 5.78
CA ILE A 5 5.03 -19.23 5.05
C ILE A 5 6.11 -19.90 4.20
N ASN A 6 6.23 -19.48 2.95
CA ASN A 6 7.29 -19.95 2.07
C ASN A 6 8.67 -19.57 2.66
N LYS A 7 9.68 -20.37 2.38
CA LYS A 7 11.05 -20.18 2.88
C LYS A 7 11.64 -18.81 2.47
N ASN A 8 11.25 -18.30 1.28
CA ASN A 8 11.65 -16.99 0.76
C ASN A 8 10.40 -16.19 0.39
N PRO A 9 9.65 -15.68 1.39
CA PRO A 9 8.43 -14.96 1.11
C PRO A 9 8.70 -13.62 0.42
N VAL A 10 7.74 -13.19 -0.39
CA VAL A 10 7.73 -11.83 -0.94
C VAL A 10 7.29 -10.89 0.19
N LEU A 11 8.13 -9.93 0.52
CA LEU A 11 7.86 -8.97 1.59
C LEU A 11 6.96 -7.86 1.06
N ILE A 12 5.78 -7.75 1.65
CA ILE A 12 4.73 -6.82 1.22
C ILE A 12 4.60 -5.67 2.21
N SER A 13 4.52 -4.46 1.68
CA SER A 13 4.11 -3.28 2.45
C SER A 13 2.86 -2.69 1.84
N ILE A 14 1.99 -2.15 2.69
CA ILE A 14 0.77 -1.46 2.27
C ILE A 14 0.89 0.00 2.68
N ILE A 15 0.63 0.91 1.75
CA ILE A 15 0.52 2.35 2.04
C ILE A 15 -0.95 2.75 1.90
N GLY A 16 -1.51 3.35 2.94
CA GLY A 16 -2.93 3.67 3.00
C GLY A 16 -3.76 2.54 3.59
N GLY A 17 -3.23 1.84 4.59
CA GLY A 17 -3.82 0.61 5.12
C GLY A 17 -5.03 0.79 6.03
N SER A 18 -5.45 2.02 6.37
CA SER A 18 -6.55 2.25 7.30
C SER A 18 -7.93 2.36 6.67
N GLY A 19 -8.03 2.27 5.33
CA GLY A 19 -9.31 2.26 4.62
C GLY A 19 -9.84 0.85 4.38
N TYR A 20 -11.02 0.74 3.76
CA TYR A 20 -11.63 -0.56 3.45
C TYR A 20 -10.77 -1.41 2.52
N THR A 21 -10.19 -0.79 1.50
CA THR A 21 -9.29 -1.49 0.56
C THR A 21 -8.06 -2.01 1.30
N GLY A 22 -7.50 -1.20 2.20
CA GLY A 22 -6.38 -1.61 3.03
C GLY A 22 -6.71 -2.80 3.92
N ALA A 23 -7.88 -2.79 4.57
CA ALA A 23 -8.33 -3.90 5.40
C ALA A 23 -8.45 -5.19 4.59
N GLU A 24 -9.01 -5.12 3.40
CA GLU A 24 -9.17 -6.29 2.53
C GLU A 24 -7.82 -6.82 2.03
N LEU A 25 -6.90 -5.94 1.68
CA LEU A 25 -5.53 -6.31 1.33
C LEU A 25 -4.83 -7.03 2.48
N ILE A 26 -4.94 -6.49 3.70
CA ILE A 26 -4.35 -7.11 4.89
C ILE A 26 -4.88 -8.53 5.06
N ARG A 27 -6.19 -8.71 4.92
CA ARG A 27 -6.83 -10.01 5.04
C ARG A 27 -6.30 -11.00 3.99
N LEU A 28 -6.27 -10.58 2.73
CA LEU A 28 -5.84 -11.44 1.61
C LEU A 28 -4.35 -11.79 1.70
N ILE A 29 -3.51 -10.81 1.97
CA ILE A 29 -2.05 -11.00 2.07
C ILE A 29 -1.72 -11.93 3.24
N SER A 30 -2.41 -11.76 4.38
CA SER A 30 -2.16 -12.59 5.56
C SER A 30 -2.46 -14.07 5.33
N LYS A 31 -3.30 -14.40 4.36
CA LYS A 31 -3.63 -15.77 4.00
C LYS A 31 -2.78 -16.32 2.85
N HIS A 32 -2.01 -15.48 2.18
CA HIS A 32 -1.27 -15.88 0.99
C HIS A 32 0.02 -16.61 1.37
N SER A 33 0.27 -17.78 0.75
CA SER A 33 1.39 -18.64 1.11
C SER A 33 2.76 -18.06 0.77
N TYR A 34 2.84 -17.19 -0.23
CA TYR A 34 4.09 -16.61 -0.72
C TYR A 34 4.34 -15.18 -0.26
N PHE A 35 3.35 -14.54 0.35
CA PHE A 35 3.44 -13.15 0.79
C PHE A 35 3.57 -13.06 2.30
N GLN A 36 4.42 -12.17 2.75
CA GLN A 36 4.53 -11.82 4.16
C GLN A 36 4.26 -10.32 4.32
N LEU A 37 3.22 -9.97 5.07
CA LEU A 37 2.92 -8.59 5.37
C LEU A 37 3.93 -8.06 6.39
N ASN A 38 4.71 -7.06 5.99
CA ASN A 38 5.81 -6.57 6.79
C ASN A 38 5.57 -5.18 7.37
N GLN A 39 4.98 -4.28 6.60
CA GLN A 39 4.73 -2.91 7.01
C GLN A 39 3.37 -2.44 6.51
N VAL A 40 2.66 -1.67 7.34
CA VAL A 40 1.38 -1.06 6.97
C VAL A 40 1.43 0.42 7.36
N VAL A 41 1.38 1.28 6.37
CA VAL A 41 1.48 2.73 6.55
C VAL A 41 0.09 3.36 6.58
N ALA A 42 -0.19 4.11 7.64
CA ALA A 42 -1.41 4.88 7.79
C ALA A 42 -1.13 6.07 8.71
N ASN A 43 -0.82 7.22 8.14
CA ASN A 43 -0.31 8.36 8.90
C ASN A 43 -1.18 8.78 10.09
N ARG A 44 -2.51 8.82 9.91
CA ARG A 44 -3.42 9.20 10.99
C ARG A 44 -3.49 8.17 12.12
N ASN A 45 -3.20 6.92 11.81
CA ASN A 45 -3.28 5.80 12.75
C ASN A 45 -1.91 5.26 13.13
N ALA A 46 -0.83 5.97 12.80
CA ALA A 46 0.52 5.53 13.12
C ALA A 46 0.68 5.27 14.61
N GLY A 47 1.26 4.14 14.96
CA GLY A 47 1.44 3.71 16.34
C GLY A 47 0.26 2.92 16.91
N LYS A 48 -0.88 2.90 16.25
CA LYS A 48 -2.05 2.13 16.69
C LYS A 48 -1.97 0.69 16.17
N LYS A 49 -2.65 -0.20 16.88
CA LYS A 49 -2.77 -1.59 16.43
C LYS A 49 -3.80 -1.69 15.33
N ILE A 50 -3.50 -2.48 14.31
CA ILE A 50 -4.44 -2.71 13.19
C ILE A 50 -5.74 -3.31 13.72
N GLN A 51 -5.66 -4.21 14.68
CA GLN A 51 -6.83 -4.87 15.25
C GLN A 51 -7.76 -3.91 16.00
N ASP A 52 -7.26 -2.78 16.47
CA ASP A 52 -8.08 -1.76 17.13
C ASP A 52 -8.92 -0.98 16.11
N ILE A 53 -8.40 -0.80 14.90
CA ILE A 53 -9.10 -0.13 13.80
C ILE A 53 -10.00 -1.12 13.06
N PHE A 54 -9.55 -2.37 12.90
CA PHE A 54 -10.27 -3.43 12.22
C PHE A 54 -10.47 -4.63 13.15
N PRO A 55 -11.46 -4.59 14.04
CA PRO A 55 -11.67 -5.70 15.01
C PRO A 55 -11.89 -7.07 14.38
N HIS A 56 -12.39 -7.12 13.16
CA HIS A 56 -12.59 -8.39 12.44
C HIS A 56 -11.28 -9.07 12.02
N LEU A 57 -10.15 -8.37 12.13
CA LEU A 57 -8.83 -8.92 11.85
C LEU A 57 -8.09 -9.34 13.14
N ARG A 58 -8.80 -9.40 14.26
CA ARG A 58 -8.23 -9.63 15.58
C ARG A 58 -7.50 -10.98 15.70
N HIS A 59 -7.91 -11.96 14.92
CA HIS A 59 -7.32 -13.30 14.91
C HIS A 59 -5.98 -13.39 14.17
N LEU A 60 -5.56 -12.33 13.49
CA LEU A 60 -4.35 -12.31 12.71
C LEU A 60 -3.19 -11.70 13.51
N LYS A 61 -1.97 -12.19 13.25
CA LYS A 61 -0.74 -11.60 13.77
C LYS A 61 -0.29 -10.51 12.80
N LEU A 62 -0.43 -9.25 13.20
CA LEU A 62 -0.21 -8.11 12.32
C LEU A 62 0.76 -7.11 12.95
N PRO A 63 1.55 -6.39 12.12
CA PRO A 63 2.34 -5.27 12.63
C PRO A 63 1.42 -4.11 13.02
N ASP A 64 1.95 -3.17 13.79
CA ASP A 64 1.22 -1.92 14.08
C ASP A 64 1.28 -1.00 12.86
N PHE A 65 0.33 -0.07 12.76
CA PHE A 65 0.41 0.99 11.76
C PHE A 65 1.64 1.87 12.02
N ILE A 66 2.33 2.24 10.94
CA ILE A 66 3.45 3.18 11.00
C ILE A 66 3.18 4.37 10.09
N SER A 67 3.93 5.47 10.30
CA SER A 67 3.92 6.60 9.38
C SER A 67 4.79 6.31 8.16
N PHE A 68 4.60 7.06 7.08
CA PHE A 68 5.44 6.93 5.90
C PHE A 68 6.93 7.18 6.22
N LYS A 69 7.20 8.12 7.12
CA LYS A 69 8.57 8.42 7.55
C LYS A 69 9.26 7.25 8.24
N GLN A 70 8.49 6.38 8.89
CA GLN A 70 9.02 5.21 9.59
C GLN A 70 9.23 4.01 8.69
N MET A 71 8.80 4.09 7.44
CA MET A 71 8.87 2.97 6.50
C MET A 71 10.33 2.64 6.14
N ASN A 72 10.67 1.36 6.18
CA ASN A 72 11.99 0.86 5.80
C ASN A 72 11.91 0.20 4.42
N PHE A 73 12.52 0.83 3.41
CA PHE A 73 12.51 0.33 2.04
C PHE A 73 13.48 -0.82 1.79
N ASP A 74 14.36 -1.12 2.73
CA ASP A 74 15.27 -2.27 2.62
C ASP A 74 14.55 -3.59 2.87
N ASN A 75 13.39 -3.56 3.52
CA ASN A 75 12.61 -4.75 3.88
C ASN A 75 11.30 -4.82 3.12
N VAL A 76 11.32 -4.49 1.83
CA VAL A 76 10.11 -4.56 1.01
C VAL A 76 10.45 -4.97 -0.42
N ASP A 77 9.64 -5.90 -0.96
CA ASP A 77 9.75 -6.36 -2.35
C ASP A 77 8.63 -5.77 -3.21
N LEU A 78 7.45 -5.58 -2.63
CA LEU A 78 6.26 -5.13 -3.33
C LEU A 78 5.44 -4.22 -2.43
N ILE A 79 5.00 -3.08 -2.97
CA ILE A 79 4.15 -2.14 -2.26
C ILE A 79 2.77 -2.09 -2.92
N PHE A 80 1.72 -2.27 -2.11
CA PHE A 80 0.35 -1.95 -2.52
C PHE A 80 0.01 -0.55 -2.03
N CYS A 81 -0.41 0.31 -2.95
CA CYS A 81 -0.81 1.68 -2.64
C CYS A 81 -2.33 1.76 -2.67
N ALA A 82 -2.94 1.94 -1.51
CA ALA A 82 -4.40 2.00 -1.35
C ALA A 82 -4.84 3.40 -0.88
N LEU A 83 -4.17 4.43 -1.35
CA LEU A 83 -4.45 5.82 -1.02
C LEU A 83 -5.54 6.38 -1.94
N PRO A 84 -6.25 7.44 -1.51
CA PRO A 84 -7.14 8.17 -2.41
C PRO A 84 -6.38 8.68 -3.64
N HIS A 85 -7.08 8.83 -4.76
CA HIS A 85 -6.48 9.44 -5.95
C HIS A 85 -5.94 10.85 -5.60
N SER A 86 -4.99 11.33 -6.35
CA SER A 86 -4.19 12.57 -6.12
C SER A 86 -3.18 12.43 -4.99
N THR A 87 -3.48 11.75 -3.89
CA THR A 87 -2.51 11.51 -2.81
C THR A 87 -1.47 10.47 -3.19
N SER A 88 -1.89 9.45 -3.94
CA SER A 88 -1.02 8.35 -4.33
C SER A 88 0.20 8.82 -5.13
N GLN A 89 0.01 9.73 -6.09
CA GLN A 89 1.11 10.20 -6.91
C GLN A 89 2.17 10.96 -6.09
N GLU A 90 1.78 11.67 -5.04
CA GLU A 90 2.73 12.37 -4.15
C GLU A 90 3.61 11.39 -3.38
N ILE A 91 3.05 10.26 -3.00
CA ILE A 91 3.75 9.24 -2.23
C ILE A 91 4.64 8.39 -3.14
N ILE A 92 4.12 7.96 -4.29
CA ILE A 92 4.83 7.05 -5.19
C ILE A 92 6.15 7.66 -5.69
N VAL A 93 6.19 8.96 -5.95
CA VAL A 93 7.43 9.62 -6.40
C VAL A 93 8.54 9.59 -5.34
N LYS A 94 8.19 9.37 -4.07
CA LYS A 94 9.14 9.29 -2.96
C LYS A 94 9.67 7.88 -2.74
N ILE A 95 9.12 6.87 -3.41
CA ILE A 95 9.55 5.48 -3.25
C ILE A 95 10.77 5.22 -4.13
N PRO A 96 11.81 4.56 -3.59
CA PRO A 96 13.01 4.25 -4.39
C PRO A 96 12.66 3.43 -5.63
N LYS A 97 13.36 3.69 -6.72
CA LYS A 97 13.22 2.90 -7.95
C LYS A 97 13.70 1.47 -7.70
N GLY A 98 13.10 0.52 -8.39
CA GLY A 98 13.43 -0.89 -8.25
C GLY A 98 12.45 -1.66 -7.36
N ILE A 99 11.63 -0.96 -6.57
CA ILE A 99 10.57 -1.60 -5.79
C ILE A 99 9.31 -1.67 -6.64
N LYS A 100 8.70 -2.84 -6.73
CA LYS A 100 7.45 -3.02 -7.48
C LYS A 100 6.28 -2.39 -6.73
N ILE A 101 5.43 -1.67 -7.45
CA ILE A 101 4.28 -0.98 -6.87
C ILE A 101 3.02 -1.38 -7.63
N ILE A 102 1.98 -1.76 -6.87
CA ILE A 102 0.63 -1.92 -7.39
C ILE A 102 -0.21 -0.80 -6.81
N ASP A 103 -0.63 0.12 -7.66
CA ASP A 103 -1.41 1.28 -7.25
C ASP A 103 -2.89 1.03 -7.53
N LEU A 104 -3.69 1.06 -6.48
CA LEU A 104 -5.13 0.86 -6.54
C LEU A 104 -5.91 2.17 -6.69
N SER A 105 -5.19 3.32 -6.75
CA SER A 105 -5.82 4.61 -7.02
C SER A 105 -6.05 4.81 -8.50
N ALA A 106 -6.66 5.95 -8.86
CA ALA A 106 -6.88 6.33 -10.25
C ALA A 106 -5.70 7.06 -10.88
N ASP A 107 -4.66 7.38 -10.10
CA ASP A 107 -3.61 8.31 -10.54
C ASP A 107 -2.81 7.85 -11.76
N PHE A 108 -2.65 6.53 -11.93
CA PHE A 108 -1.86 5.96 -13.03
C PHE A 108 -2.65 5.03 -13.95
N ARG A 109 -3.99 5.09 -13.89
CA ARG A 109 -4.85 4.21 -14.69
C ARG A 109 -5.07 4.68 -16.13
N LEU A 110 -4.94 5.99 -16.38
CA LEU A 110 -5.11 6.57 -17.70
C LEU A 110 -3.74 6.84 -18.30
N GLU A 111 -3.53 6.43 -19.56
CA GLU A 111 -2.25 6.61 -20.24
C GLU A 111 -1.96 8.10 -20.53
N ARG A 112 -2.99 8.87 -20.79
CA ARG A 112 -2.88 10.27 -21.15
C ARG A 112 -3.22 11.17 -19.96
N ILE A 113 -2.31 12.05 -19.62
CA ILE A 113 -2.45 12.98 -18.50
C ILE A 113 -3.69 13.87 -18.64
N GLU A 114 -3.97 14.32 -19.88
CA GLU A 114 -5.16 15.13 -20.16
C GLU A 114 -6.44 14.37 -19.86
N GLU A 115 -6.48 13.08 -20.11
CA GLU A 115 -7.64 12.24 -19.79
C GLU A 115 -7.83 12.14 -18.29
N TYR A 116 -6.74 11.99 -17.53
CA TYR A 116 -6.78 11.95 -16.08
C TYR A 116 -7.38 13.24 -15.52
N GLU A 117 -6.84 14.40 -15.93
CA GLU A 117 -7.28 15.71 -15.44
C GLU A 117 -8.74 15.97 -15.79
N ARG A 118 -9.18 15.53 -16.97
CA ARG A 118 -10.57 15.67 -17.44
C ARG A 118 -11.55 14.88 -16.59
N TRP A 119 -11.21 13.64 -16.23
CA TRP A 119 -12.12 12.73 -15.52
C TRP A 119 -12.10 12.91 -14.01
N TYR A 120 -10.98 13.27 -13.43
CA TYR A 120 -10.83 13.34 -11.98
C TYR A 120 -10.75 14.76 -11.43
N GLY A 121 -10.69 15.76 -12.29
CA GLY A 121 -10.67 17.17 -11.89
C GLY A 121 -9.42 17.60 -11.11
N SER A 122 -8.37 16.79 -11.13
CA SER A 122 -7.12 17.04 -10.42
C SER A 122 -5.96 17.09 -11.40
N LYS A 123 -4.99 17.94 -11.12
CA LYS A 123 -3.78 17.98 -11.93
C LYS A 123 -2.86 16.80 -11.59
N HIS A 124 -2.38 16.11 -12.61
CA HIS A 124 -1.45 15.01 -12.43
C HIS A 124 -0.04 15.55 -12.18
N ILE A 125 0.58 15.14 -11.06
CA ILE A 125 1.90 15.66 -10.65
C ILE A 125 3.06 14.69 -10.89
N ALA A 126 2.78 13.43 -11.21
CA ALA A 126 3.81 12.40 -11.39
C ALA A 126 3.93 11.98 -12.86
N HIS A 127 4.09 12.96 -13.75
CA HIS A 127 4.15 12.73 -15.19
C HIS A 127 5.24 11.74 -15.60
N SER A 128 6.39 11.79 -14.93
CA SER A 128 7.52 10.92 -15.26
C SER A 128 7.26 9.44 -14.96
N LEU A 129 6.24 9.13 -14.16
CA LEU A 129 5.89 7.77 -13.80
C LEU A 129 4.69 7.22 -14.59
N GLN A 130 4.03 8.05 -15.40
CA GLN A 130 2.79 7.65 -16.07
C GLN A 130 3.00 6.49 -17.05
N GLU A 131 4.17 6.41 -17.67
CA GLU A 131 4.51 5.41 -18.68
C GLU A 131 5.18 4.15 -18.09
N GLU A 132 5.46 4.14 -16.80
CA GLU A 132 5.98 2.98 -16.10
C GLU A 132 4.82 2.03 -15.70
#